data_b0630ef716d0c7efbfa1f3d7123933be
#
_entry.id   b0630ef716d0c7efbfa1f3d7123933be
#
_cell.length_a   1.000
_cell.length_b   1.000
_cell.length_c   1.000
_cell.angle_alpha   90.00
_cell.angle_beta   90.00
_cell.angle_gamma   90.00
#
_symmetry.space_group_name_H-M   'P 1'
#
loop_
_entity.id
_entity.type
_entity.pdbx_description
1 polymer ?
#
loop_
_entity_poly.entity_id
_entity_poly.type
_entity_poly.pdbx_seq_one_letter_code
_entity_poly.pdbx_strand_id
1 'polypeptide(L)'
;SHLSDDTATLRNQAWLKNAKGFEGGIRYRASGGEGRFDVLRGDEVIGAVSVESCRGGVGTIGEFWLEEDAQRRGDGEKLIGQALSYARTHGCSILSTGRIAKSNSVGLRCAEKWGFHPVCEDAESVTFEKNFEYDEESCFKKLQDVIER
;
A
#
# COMPACT_ATOMS: atom_id res chain seq x y z
N SER A 1 -1.39 -18.49 8.01
CA SER A 1 -1.16 -19.02 9.34
C SER A 1 -1.48 -17.97 10.39
N HIS A 2 -1.80 -18.41 11.58
CA HIS A 2 -2.16 -17.53 12.70
C HIS A 2 -1.07 -16.55 13.07
N LEU A 3 0.19 -16.93 12.95
CA LEU A 3 1.33 -16.08 13.31
C LEU A 3 1.45 -14.86 12.39
N SER A 4 1.21 -15.03 11.09
CA SER A 4 1.25 -13.93 10.16
C SER A 4 0.11 -12.95 10.40
N ASP A 5 -1.08 -13.47 10.68
CA ASP A 5 -2.26 -12.66 10.94
C ASP A 5 -2.12 -11.90 12.26
N ASP A 6 -1.59 -12.54 13.28
CA ASP A 6 -1.33 -11.91 14.58
C ASP A 6 -0.27 -10.81 14.46
N THR A 7 0.77 -11.04 13.66
CA THR A 7 1.80 -10.04 13.42
C THR A 7 1.23 -8.83 12.67
N ALA A 8 0.42 -9.07 11.65
CA ALA A 8 -0.23 -7.99 10.91
C ALA A 8 -1.18 -7.21 11.81
N THR A 9 -1.95 -7.90 12.65
CA THR A 9 -2.86 -7.27 13.61
C THR A 9 -2.09 -6.43 14.62
N LEU A 10 -0.98 -6.93 15.15
CA LEU A 10 -0.14 -6.20 16.10
C LEU A 10 0.48 -4.95 15.45
N ARG A 11 0.95 -5.05 14.21
CA ARG A 11 1.45 -3.90 13.46
C ARG A 11 0.37 -2.85 13.25
N ASN A 12 -0.83 -3.29 12.89
CA ASN A 12 -1.96 -2.40 12.71
C ASN A 12 -2.34 -1.73 14.02
N GLN A 13 -2.32 -2.44 15.13
CA GLN A 13 -2.59 -1.89 16.45
C GLN A 13 -1.53 -0.87 16.86
N ALA A 14 -0.24 -1.17 16.61
CA ALA A 14 0.84 -0.23 16.90
C ALA A 14 0.71 1.03 16.05
N TRP A 15 0.35 0.87 14.79
CA TRP A 15 0.12 1.98 13.87
C TRP A 15 -1.07 2.83 14.32
N LEU A 16 -2.16 2.19 14.72
CA LEU A 16 -3.34 2.86 15.29
C LEU A 16 -2.98 3.64 16.56
N LYS A 17 -2.16 3.06 17.42
CA LYS A 17 -1.68 3.75 18.62
C LYS A 17 -0.88 5.01 18.30
N ASN A 18 0.01 4.92 17.33
CA ASN A 18 0.80 6.06 16.89
C ASN A 18 -0.06 7.13 16.24
N ALA A 19 -1.13 6.72 15.57
CA ALA A 19 -2.08 7.62 14.93
C ALA A 19 -2.97 8.37 15.93
N LYS A 20 -3.13 7.89 17.16
CA LYS A 20 -3.94 8.53 18.20
C LYS A 20 -3.46 9.92 18.58
N GLY A 21 -2.23 10.26 18.27
CA GLY A 21 -1.69 11.59 18.49
C GLY A 21 -2.03 12.62 17.43
N PHE A 22 -2.74 12.23 16.37
CA PHE A 22 -3.13 13.16 15.33
C PHE A 22 -4.33 14.00 15.77
N GLU A 23 -4.19 15.30 15.61
CA GLU A 23 -5.27 16.24 15.86
C GLU A 23 -6.45 15.95 14.94
N GLY A 24 -7.67 16.16 15.45
CA GLY A 24 -8.89 15.97 14.69
C GLY A 24 -9.49 14.57 14.73
N GLY A 25 -8.96 13.69 15.61
CA GLY A 25 -9.56 12.38 15.84
C GLY A 25 -9.48 11.42 14.67
N ILE A 26 -8.41 11.48 13.90
CA ILE A 26 -8.17 10.55 12.79
C ILE A 26 -7.75 9.20 13.35
N ARG A 27 -8.41 8.15 12.90
CA ARG A 27 -8.13 6.77 13.28
C ARG A 27 -7.94 5.91 12.03
N TYR A 28 -7.21 4.82 12.20
CA TYR A 28 -7.01 3.82 11.16
C TYR A 28 -7.60 2.50 11.64
N ARG A 29 -8.20 1.76 10.74
CA ARG A 29 -8.88 0.51 11.10
C ARG A 29 -8.58 -0.57 10.06
N ALA A 30 -8.05 -1.70 10.51
CA ALA A 30 -7.97 -2.89 9.69
C ALA A 30 -9.34 -3.56 9.70
N SER A 31 -9.86 -3.87 8.53
CA SER A 31 -11.19 -4.42 8.35
C SER A 31 -11.09 -5.93 8.14
N GLY A 32 -11.31 -6.70 9.21
CA GLY A 32 -11.68 -8.10 9.12
C GLY A 32 -10.80 -9.08 8.35
N GLY A 33 -9.50 -8.88 8.26
CA GLY A 33 -8.61 -9.85 7.63
C GLY A 33 -8.73 -9.95 6.11
N GLU A 34 -9.52 -9.12 5.47
CA GLU A 34 -9.79 -9.16 4.04
C GLU A 34 -8.92 -8.18 3.23
N GLY A 35 -7.84 -7.71 3.82
CA GLY A 35 -6.92 -6.82 3.12
C GLY A 35 -7.45 -5.41 2.92
N ARG A 36 -8.42 -4.99 3.71
CA ARG A 36 -8.97 -3.65 3.66
C ARG A 36 -8.54 -2.84 4.88
N PHE A 37 -8.11 -1.63 4.64
CA PHE A 37 -7.69 -0.68 5.68
C PHE A 37 -8.40 0.64 5.45
N ASP A 38 -9.05 1.15 6.49
CA ASP A 38 -9.83 2.39 6.45
C ASP A 38 -9.14 3.48 7.25
N VAL A 39 -9.29 4.71 6.79
CA VAL A 39 -8.98 5.92 7.57
C VAL A 39 -10.30 6.55 7.99
N LEU A 40 -10.44 6.84 9.28
CA LEU A 40 -11.67 7.41 9.83
C LEU A 40 -11.40 8.75 10.50
N ARG A 41 -12.34 9.66 10.34
CA ARG A 41 -12.42 10.88 11.13
C ARG A 41 -13.69 10.77 11.97
N GLY A 42 -13.53 10.55 13.29
CA GLY A 42 -14.66 10.14 14.10
C GLY A 42 -15.19 8.78 13.63
N ASP A 43 -16.44 8.73 13.23
CA ASP A 43 -17.07 7.51 12.69
C ASP A 43 -17.16 7.51 11.17
N GLU A 44 -16.69 8.56 10.52
CA GLU A 44 -16.74 8.70 9.07
C GLU A 44 -15.49 8.12 8.42
N VAL A 45 -15.66 7.26 7.42
CA VAL A 45 -14.57 6.75 6.61
C VAL A 45 -14.18 7.82 5.58
N ILE A 46 -12.95 8.29 5.67
CA ILE A 46 -12.41 9.35 4.80
C ILE A 46 -11.36 8.84 3.84
N GLY A 47 -11.05 7.58 3.89
CA GLY A 47 -10.11 6.94 2.97
C GLY A 47 -10.08 5.45 3.19
N ALA A 48 -9.63 4.74 2.18
CA ALA A 48 -9.50 3.28 2.27
C ALA A 48 -8.52 2.75 1.22
N VAL A 49 -7.95 1.61 1.52
CA VAL A 49 -7.21 0.80 0.56
C VAL A 49 -7.62 -0.65 0.74
N SER A 50 -7.72 -1.39 -0.36
CA SER A 50 -7.93 -2.83 -0.29
C SER A 50 -6.94 -3.55 -1.20
N VAL A 51 -6.52 -4.74 -0.77
CA VAL A 51 -5.72 -5.65 -1.58
C VAL A 51 -6.60 -6.83 -1.93
N GLU A 52 -6.81 -7.03 -3.21
CA GLU A 52 -7.58 -8.16 -3.74
C GLU A 52 -6.63 -9.22 -4.27
N SER A 53 -7.02 -10.45 -4.14
CA SER A 53 -6.40 -11.61 -4.80
C SER A 53 -4.88 -11.69 -4.68
N CYS A 54 -4.39 -12.50 -3.76
CA CYS A 54 -2.97 -12.85 -3.69
C CYS A 54 -2.68 -14.19 -4.39
N ARG A 55 -3.35 -14.45 -5.51
CA ARG A 55 -3.17 -15.67 -6.28
C ARG A 55 -1.91 -15.58 -7.14
N GLY A 56 -1.14 -16.66 -7.16
CA GLY A 56 0.07 -16.72 -7.96
C GLY A 56 1.14 -15.73 -7.53
N GLY A 57 1.09 -15.27 -6.28
CA GLY A 57 2.06 -14.33 -5.76
C GLY A 57 1.82 -12.88 -6.15
N VAL A 58 0.70 -12.57 -6.80
CA VAL A 58 0.35 -11.21 -7.23
C VAL A 58 -0.88 -10.73 -6.47
N GLY A 59 -0.73 -9.66 -5.72
CA GLY A 59 -1.84 -8.92 -5.12
C GLY A 59 -2.19 -7.72 -5.98
N THR A 60 -3.44 -7.31 -5.98
CA THR A 60 -3.89 -6.13 -6.73
C THR A 60 -4.60 -5.18 -5.79
N ILE A 61 -4.29 -3.90 -5.89
CA ILE A 61 -5.03 -2.87 -5.18
C ILE A 61 -6.40 -2.75 -5.84
N GLY A 62 -7.44 -3.15 -5.11
CA GLY A 62 -8.81 -3.08 -5.61
C GLY A 62 -9.44 -1.71 -5.41
N GLU A 63 -9.07 -1.06 -4.31
CA GLU A 63 -9.59 0.24 -3.95
C GLU A 63 -8.49 1.06 -3.30
N PHE A 64 -8.36 2.29 -3.70
CA PHE A 64 -7.50 3.26 -3.02
C PHE A 64 -8.11 4.64 -3.22
N TRP A 65 -8.48 5.28 -2.12
CA TRP A 65 -9.00 6.64 -2.17
C TRP A 65 -8.76 7.34 -0.84
N LEU A 66 -8.73 8.64 -0.89
CA LEU A 66 -8.57 9.49 0.28
C LEU A 66 -9.26 10.82 -0.02
N GLU A 67 -10.09 11.30 0.90
CA GLU A 67 -10.73 12.59 0.73
C GLU A 67 -9.70 13.70 0.56
N GLU A 68 -10.04 14.71 -0.22
CA GLU A 68 -9.14 15.78 -0.59
C GLU A 68 -8.56 16.51 0.61
N ASP A 69 -9.37 16.79 1.61
CA ASP A 69 -8.91 17.48 2.82
C ASP A 69 -8.04 16.60 3.73
N ALA A 70 -8.06 15.30 3.54
CA ALA A 70 -7.20 14.35 4.25
C ALA A 70 -5.87 14.08 3.51
N GLN A 71 -5.75 14.52 2.28
CA GLN A 71 -4.53 14.37 1.49
C GLN A 71 -3.42 15.30 2.02
N ARG A 72 -2.17 14.99 1.68
CA ARG A 72 -0.98 15.78 2.06
C ARG A 72 -0.61 15.72 3.54
N ARG A 73 -1.18 14.78 4.30
CA ARG A 73 -0.82 14.55 5.71
C ARG A 73 0.02 13.27 5.90
N GLY A 74 0.35 12.58 4.83
CA GLY A 74 1.02 11.30 4.89
C GLY A 74 0.08 10.12 5.10
N ASP A 75 -1.23 10.32 5.09
CA ASP A 75 -2.21 9.25 5.28
C ASP A 75 -2.24 8.31 4.08
N GLY A 76 -2.02 8.82 2.87
CA GLY A 76 -1.90 7.99 1.68
C GLY A 76 -0.71 7.03 1.75
N GLU A 77 0.43 7.52 2.23
CA GLU A 77 1.61 6.68 2.42
C GLU A 77 1.38 5.60 3.47
N LYS A 78 0.66 5.93 4.54
CA LYS A 78 0.31 4.97 5.58
C LYS A 78 -0.62 3.90 5.06
N LEU A 79 -1.62 4.28 4.27
CA LEU A 79 -2.52 3.33 3.63
C LEU A 79 -1.77 2.39 2.69
N ILE A 80 -0.93 2.91 1.81
CA ILE A 80 -0.18 2.08 0.90
C ILE A 80 0.82 1.18 1.63
N GLY A 81 1.40 1.67 2.72
CA GLY A 81 2.25 0.88 3.59
C GLY A 81 1.52 -0.32 4.18
N GLN A 82 0.26 -0.15 4.59
CA GLN A 82 -0.57 -1.25 5.07
C GLN A 82 -0.86 -2.26 3.97
N ALA A 83 -1.16 -1.78 2.77
CA ALA A 83 -1.39 -2.65 1.62
C ALA A 83 -0.16 -3.48 1.28
N LEU A 84 1.02 -2.85 1.27
CA LEU A 84 2.29 -3.53 1.00
C LEU A 84 2.59 -4.59 2.06
N SER A 85 2.39 -4.24 3.33
CA SER A 85 2.61 -5.16 4.45
C SER A 85 1.67 -6.36 4.36
N TYR A 86 0.40 -6.11 4.08
CA TYR A 86 -0.60 -7.17 3.91
C TYR A 86 -0.21 -8.11 2.77
N ALA A 87 0.14 -7.56 1.61
CA ALA A 87 0.52 -8.34 0.44
C ALA A 87 1.73 -9.25 0.75
N ARG A 88 2.76 -8.71 1.37
CA ARG A 88 3.94 -9.49 1.79
C ARG A 88 3.57 -10.62 2.75
N THR A 89 2.77 -10.31 3.75
CA THR A 89 2.36 -11.26 4.79
C THR A 89 1.56 -12.42 4.20
N HIS A 90 0.83 -12.16 3.12
CA HIS A 90 0.00 -13.17 2.45
C HIS A 90 0.68 -13.83 1.26
N GLY A 91 2.00 -13.73 1.19
CA GLY A 91 2.80 -14.47 0.21
C GLY A 91 2.87 -13.86 -1.17
N CYS A 92 2.49 -12.59 -1.32
CA CYS A 92 2.64 -11.89 -2.59
C CYS A 92 4.09 -11.46 -2.79
N SER A 93 4.62 -11.70 -3.97
CA SER A 93 5.91 -11.15 -4.38
C SER A 93 5.76 -9.84 -5.16
N ILE A 94 4.58 -9.58 -5.68
CA ILE A 94 4.25 -8.41 -6.49
C ILE A 94 2.93 -7.81 -6.01
N LEU A 95 2.88 -6.48 -5.93
CA LEU A 95 1.63 -5.75 -5.75
C LEU A 95 1.38 -4.87 -6.96
N SER A 96 0.25 -5.11 -7.64
CA SER A 96 -0.19 -4.33 -8.80
C SER A 96 -1.16 -3.24 -8.34
N THR A 97 -1.06 -2.07 -8.96
CA THR A 97 -2.04 -1.00 -8.73
C THR A 97 -3.36 -1.25 -9.43
N GLY A 98 -3.38 -2.17 -10.40
CA GLY A 98 -4.46 -2.20 -11.37
C GLY A 98 -4.35 -1.01 -12.32
N ARG A 99 -5.35 -0.80 -13.15
CA ARG A 99 -5.35 0.27 -14.15
C ARG A 99 -5.60 1.62 -13.49
N ILE A 100 -4.67 2.55 -13.67
CA ILE A 100 -4.84 3.95 -13.25
C ILE A 100 -5.10 4.77 -14.50
N ALA A 101 -6.22 5.49 -14.53
CA ALA A 101 -6.56 6.34 -15.67
C ALA A 101 -5.48 7.41 -15.88
N LYS A 102 -5.13 7.67 -17.13
CA LYS A 102 -4.15 8.73 -17.47
C LYS A 102 -4.62 10.11 -17.04
N SER A 103 -5.94 10.30 -16.93
CA SER A 103 -6.53 11.52 -16.40
C SER A 103 -6.35 11.68 -14.89
N ASN A 104 -6.02 10.59 -14.19
CA ASN A 104 -5.77 10.61 -12.75
C ASN A 104 -4.30 10.92 -12.46
N SER A 105 -3.92 12.18 -12.63
CA SER A 105 -2.53 12.62 -12.46
C SER A 105 -2.01 12.40 -11.04
N VAL A 106 -2.88 12.54 -10.05
CA VAL A 106 -2.52 12.31 -8.64
C VAL A 106 -2.19 10.85 -8.41
N GLY A 107 -3.02 9.94 -8.91
CA GLY A 107 -2.78 8.49 -8.80
C GLY A 107 -1.47 8.07 -9.46
N LEU A 108 -1.19 8.60 -10.65
CA LEU A 108 0.06 8.31 -11.37
C LEU A 108 1.29 8.77 -10.58
N ARG A 109 1.25 9.99 -10.05
CA ARG A 109 2.35 10.54 -9.25
C ARG A 109 2.56 9.75 -7.96
N CYS A 110 1.49 9.37 -7.29
CA CYS A 110 1.57 8.59 -6.07
C CYS A 110 2.19 7.22 -6.33
N ALA A 111 1.80 6.55 -7.40
CA ALA A 111 2.37 5.26 -7.76
C ALA A 111 3.89 5.37 -7.95
N GLU A 112 4.35 6.37 -8.69
CA GLU A 112 5.78 6.61 -8.88
C GLU A 112 6.49 6.95 -7.58
N LYS A 113 5.91 7.84 -6.79
CA LYS A 113 6.47 8.28 -5.50
C LYS A 113 6.65 7.12 -4.53
N TRP A 114 5.73 6.17 -4.53
CA TRP A 114 5.78 5.03 -3.62
C TRP A 114 6.57 3.84 -4.15
N GLY A 115 7.28 4.03 -5.24
CA GLY A 115 8.22 3.04 -5.77
C GLY A 115 7.60 1.99 -6.66
N PHE A 116 6.42 2.23 -7.19
CA PHE A 116 5.83 1.37 -8.20
C PHE A 116 6.39 1.73 -9.57
N HIS A 117 6.51 0.75 -10.44
CA HIS A 117 7.03 0.93 -11.79
C HIS A 117 5.96 0.61 -12.83
N PRO A 118 5.87 1.39 -13.92
CA PRO A 118 4.89 1.11 -14.97
C PRO A 118 5.27 -0.17 -15.70
N VAL A 119 4.31 -1.06 -15.86
CA VAL A 119 4.51 -2.36 -16.53
C VAL A 119 3.61 -2.54 -17.73
N CYS A 120 2.53 -1.77 -17.82
CA CYS A 120 1.59 -1.85 -18.93
C CYS A 120 0.93 -0.50 -19.15
N GLU A 121 0.79 -0.11 -20.39
CA GLU A 121 0.13 1.14 -20.77
C GLU A 121 -0.79 0.89 -21.96
N ASP A 122 -2.00 1.41 -21.87
CA ASP A 122 -2.91 1.46 -23.01
C ASP A 122 -3.27 2.92 -23.32
N ALA A 123 -4.25 3.14 -24.22
CA ALA A 123 -4.63 4.50 -24.61
C ALA A 123 -5.16 5.34 -23.44
N GLU A 124 -5.76 4.71 -22.43
CA GLU A 124 -6.49 5.39 -21.36
C GLU A 124 -5.91 5.21 -19.97
N SER A 125 -5.03 4.22 -19.78
CA SER A 125 -4.55 3.87 -18.44
C SER A 125 -3.11 3.40 -18.43
N VAL A 126 -2.55 3.41 -17.21
CA VAL A 126 -1.22 2.84 -16.92
C VAL A 126 -1.38 1.92 -15.72
N THR A 127 -0.76 0.74 -15.78
CA THR A 127 -0.71 -0.20 -14.66
C THR A 127 0.71 -0.22 -14.11
N PHE A 128 0.83 -0.10 -12.80
CA PHE A 128 2.11 -0.12 -12.10
C PHE A 128 2.21 -1.35 -11.22
N GLU A 129 3.42 -1.80 -10.99
CA GLU A 129 3.70 -2.90 -10.06
C GLU A 129 4.88 -2.56 -9.16
N LYS A 130 4.83 -3.10 -7.96
CA LYS A 130 5.97 -3.11 -7.06
C LYS A 130 6.36 -4.56 -6.78
N ASN A 131 7.60 -4.89 -7.07
CA ASN A 131 8.15 -6.22 -6.85
C ASN A 131 8.96 -6.21 -5.56
N PHE A 132 8.54 -6.99 -4.56
CA PHE A 132 9.18 -7.01 -3.25
C PHE A 132 10.56 -7.65 -3.25
N GLU A 133 10.85 -8.49 -4.23
CA GLU A 133 12.14 -9.17 -4.34
C GLU A 133 13.21 -8.29 -4.98
N TYR A 134 12.78 -7.31 -5.76
CA TYR A 134 13.64 -6.46 -6.59
C TYR A 134 13.37 -4.98 -6.37
N ASP A 135 13.10 -4.55 -5.14
CA ASP A 135 13.01 -3.12 -4.88
C ASP A 135 14.41 -2.50 -5.08
N GLU A 136 14.43 -1.20 -5.38
CA GLU A 136 15.69 -0.51 -5.69
C GLU A 136 16.75 -0.67 -4.60
N GLU A 137 16.32 -0.60 -3.35
CA GLU A 137 17.19 -0.73 -2.20
C GLU A 137 17.83 -2.11 -2.12
N SER A 138 17.03 -3.15 -2.35
CA SER A 138 17.49 -4.53 -2.36
C SER A 138 18.46 -4.79 -3.54
N CYS A 139 18.13 -4.28 -4.71
CA CYS A 139 19.01 -4.39 -5.89
C CYS A 139 20.33 -3.66 -5.67
N PHE A 140 20.27 -2.47 -5.11
CA PHE A 140 21.48 -1.69 -4.81
C PHE A 140 22.37 -2.42 -3.82
N LYS A 141 21.79 -2.99 -2.78
CA LYS A 141 22.51 -3.76 -1.78
C LYS A 141 23.18 -5.00 -2.36
N LYS A 142 22.49 -5.72 -3.22
CA LYS A 142 23.04 -6.88 -3.93
C LYS A 142 24.19 -6.48 -4.86
N LEU A 143 24.06 -5.36 -5.55
CA LEU A 143 25.11 -4.81 -6.40
C LEU A 143 26.35 -4.43 -5.58
N GLN A 144 26.17 -3.78 -4.45
CA GLN A 144 27.28 -3.46 -3.53
C GLN A 144 27.99 -4.71 -3.05
N ASP A 145 27.25 -5.73 -2.66
CA ASP A 145 27.84 -7.00 -2.22
C ASP A 145 28.69 -7.65 -3.30
N VAL A 146 28.27 -7.56 -4.57
CA VAL A 146 29.05 -8.06 -5.70
C VAL A 146 30.30 -7.23 -5.91
N ILE A 147 30.21 -5.91 -5.80
CA ILE A 147 31.37 -5.01 -5.98
C ILE A 147 32.41 -5.18 -4.88
N GLU A 148 31.98 -5.44 -3.65
CA GLU A 148 32.87 -5.61 -2.49
C GLU A 148 33.54 -7.00 -2.43
N ARG A 149 33.13 -7.91 -3.27
CA ARG A 149 33.77 -9.21 -3.39
C ARG A 149 34.98 -9.14 -4.29
#